data_1faf916f80dd12145a2ee879d8653f45
#
_entry.id   1faf916f80dd12145a2ee879d8653f45
#
_cell.length_a   1.000
_cell.length_b   1.000
_cell.length_c   1.000
_cell.angle_alpha   90.00
_cell.angle_beta   90.00
_cell.angle_gamma   90.00
#
_symmetry.space_group_name_H-M   'P 1'
#
loop_
_entity.id
_entity.type
_entity.pdbx_description
1 polymer ?
#
loop_
_entity_poly.entity_id
_entity_poly.type
_entity_poly.pdbx_seq_one_letter_code
_entity_poly.pdbx_strand_id
1 'polypeptide(L)'
;MNTIINVGRQFGSGGGYVAQAVGKKLGIPVYDNELLCKAAEESGYSKSIFEGGEQRKSLFSMSSFFSSGRLGFGETGYVNDDMLFKIQSEVIRNIAEKGDAIIVGRCADYILRDLDCLDVFVCAPMEYRIQRLVQNEGLDPDEAEALMRRKDRTREAYYNFYTFGAWGKADNYDLCIDSSILGIDGTADCIIDFGRRAGKIR
;
A
#
# COMPACT_ATOMS: atom_id res chain seq x y z
N MET A 1 19.24 9.99 -8.61
CA MET A 1 18.52 8.91 -7.94
C MET A 1 17.18 9.47 -7.52
N ASN A 2 16.08 8.79 -7.79
CA ASN A 2 14.74 9.27 -7.46
C ASN A 2 14.45 9.05 -5.97
N THR A 3 13.65 9.94 -5.37
CA THR A 3 13.13 9.76 -4.01
C THR A 3 11.93 8.81 -4.06
N ILE A 4 12.09 7.60 -3.53
CA ILE A 4 11.02 6.60 -3.47
C ILE A 4 10.71 6.31 -2.00
N ILE A 5 9.44 6.44 -1.62
CA ILE A 5 8.96 6.16 -0.26
C ILE A 5 7.87 5.09 -0.33
N ASN A 6 8.11 3.95 0.30
CA ASN A 6 7.15 2.86 0.41
C ASN A 6 6.45 2.95 1.77
N VAL A 7 5.12 2.97 1.79
CA VAL A 7 4.33 3.15 3.02
C VAL A 7 3.45 1.93 3.28
N GLY A 8 3.96 1.00 4.10
CA GLY A 8 3.17 -0.05 4.75
C GLY A 8 2.30 0.55 5.87
N ARG A 9 1.15 -0.08 6.19
CA ARG A 9 0.26 0.50 7.21
C ARG A 9 -0.77 -0.50 7.71
N GLN A 10 -1.11 -0.41 8.99
CA GLN A 10 -2.29 -1.03 9.56
C GLN A 10 -3.57 -0.32 9.08
N PHE A 11 -4.70 -1.04 9.02
CA PHE A 11 -5.99 -0.43 8.71
C PHE A 11 -6.46 0.45 9.88
N GLY A 12 -6.97 1.63 9.58
CA GLY A 12 -7.36 2.60 10.61
C GLY A 12 -6.22 3.44 11.20
N SER A 13 -4.93 3.10 10.96
CA SER A 13 -3.80 3.90 11.48
C SER A 13 -3.66 5.29 10.83
N GLY A 14 -4.40 5.58 9.78
CA GLY A 14 -4.21 6.84 9.05
C GLY A 14 -3.02 6.87 8.09
N GLY A 15 -2.32 5.74 7.90
CA GLY A 15 -1.11 5.68 7.06
C GLY A 15 -1.30 6.14 5.62
N GLY A 16 -2.50 5.98 5.04
CA GLY A 16 -2.82 6.56 3.73
C GLY A 16 -2.84 8.09 3.75
N TYR A 17 -3.44 8.70 4.80
CA TYR A 17 -3.44 10.15 4.97
C TYR A 17 -2.04 10.68 5.27
N VAL A 18 -1.23 9.94 6.03
CA VAL A 18 0.18 10.27 6.27
C VAL A 18 0.94 10.30 4.95
N ALA A 19 0.78 9.28 4.09
CA ALA A 19 1.40 9.25 2.77
C ALA A 19 0.99 10.46 1.91
N GLN A 20 -0.30 10.83 1.90
CA GLN A 20 -0.78 12.02 1.20
C GLN A 20 -0.18 13.32 1.78
N ALA A 21 -0.05 13.42 3.11
CA ALA A 21 0.57 14.57 3.75
C ALA A 21 2.06 14.70 3.39
N VAL A 22 2.81 13.59 3.37
CA VAL A 22 4.21 13.53 2.92
C VAL A 22 4.30 13.98 1.46
N GLY A 23 3.45 13.42 0.58
CA GLY A 23 3.42 13.76 -0.84
C GLY A 23 3.15 15.24 -1.09
N LYS A 24 2.18 15.82 -0.37
CA LYS A 24 1.85 17.24 -0.44
C LYS A 24 3.02 18.13 0.00
N LYS A 25 3.69 17.76 1.11
CA LYS A 25 4.83 18.54 1.65
C LYS A 25 6.07 18.48 0.77
N LEU A 26 6.30 17.35 0.09
CA LEU A 26 7.46 17.15 -0.80
C LEU A 26 7.18 17.47 -2.27
N GLY A 27 5.92 17.64 -2.66
CA GLY A 27 5.53 17.78 -4.08
C GLY A 27 5.69 16.48 -4.88
N ILE A 28 5.63 15.32 -4.20
CA ILE A 28 5.82 13.99 -4.80
C ILE A 28 4.46 13.31 -4.98
N PRO A 29 4.19 12.68 -6.15
CA PRO A 29 2.93 11.97 -6.38
C PRO A 29 2.81 10.74 -5.47
N VAL A 30 1.59 10.48 -4.98
CA VAL A 30 1.26 9.35 -4.11
C VAL A 30 0.43 8.35 -4.91
N TYR A 31 0.93 7.12 -5.00
CA TYR A 31 0.28 6.02 -5.68
C TYR A 31 -0.32 5.04 -4.67
N ASP A 32 -1.61 5.13 -4.48
CA ASP A 32 -2.39 4.13 -3.75
C ASP A 32 -2.89 3.03 -4.69
N ASN A 33 -3.72 2.14 -4.15
CA ASN A 33 -4.26 1.03 -4.93
C ASN A 33 -5.04 1.47 -6.17
N GLU A 34 -5.84 2.52 -6.08
CA GLU A 34 -6.68 3.00 -7.19
C GLU A 34 -5.82 3.58 -8.31
N LEU A 35 -4.83 4.41 -7.94
CA LEU A 35 -3.90 5.00 -8.90
C LEU A 35 -2.96 3.98 -9.52
N LEU A 36 -2.56 2.92 -8.79
CA LEU A 36 -1.78 1.83 -9.36
C LEU A 36 -2.59 1.02 -10.39
N CYS A 37 -3.88 0.75 -10.12
CA CYS A 37 -4.76 0.11 -11.09
C CYS A 37 -4.92 0.97 -12.35
N LYS A 38 -5.13 2.26 -12.18
CA LYS A 38 -5.27 3.21 -13.30
C LYS A 38 -3.98 3.31 -14.13
N ALA A 39 -2.82 3.37 -13.48
CA ALA A 39 -1.53 3.35 -14.16
C ALA A 39 -1.28 2.05 -14.92
N ALA A 40 -1.76 0.90 -14.41
CA ALA A 40 -1.72 -0.38 -15.11
C ALA A 40 -2.58 -0.38 -16.37
N GLU A 41 -3.77 0.23 -16.31
CA GLU A 41 -4.67 0.38 -17.45
C GLU A 41 -4.07 1.27 -18.56
N GLU A 42 -3.53 2.42 -18.16
CA GLU A 42 -2.95 3.42 -19.07
C GLU A 42 -1.66 2.93 -19.74
N SER A 43 -0.86 2.13 -19.05
CA SER A 43 0.42 1.61 -19.57
C SER A 43 0.27 0.50 -20.63
N GLY A 44 -0.95 -0.01 -20.85
CA GLY A 44 -1.20 -1.12 -21.76
C GLY A 44 -0.72 -2.50 -21.29
N TYR A 45 -0.09 -2.59 -20.12
CA TYR A 45 0.35 -3.87 -19.54
C TYR A 45 -0.79 -4.87 -19.36
N SER A 46 -2.00 -4.36 -19.08
CA SER A 46 -3.20 -5.19 -19.02
C SER A 46 -3.55 -5.83 -20.37
N LYS A 47 -3.30 -5.15 -21.49
CA LYS A 47 -3.63 -5.68 -22.83
C LYS A 47 -2.70 -6.82 -23.25
N SER A 48 -1.39 -6.68 -23.07
CA SER A 48 -0.41 -7.68 -23.52
C SER A 48 -0.52 -9.02 -22.76
N ILE A 49 -1.05 -8.98 -21.53
CA ILE A 49 -1.19 -10.18 -20.69
C ILE A 49 -2.54 -10.85 -20.92
N PHE A 50 -3.60 -10.09 -21.29
CA PHE A 50 -4.94 -10.60 -21.56
C PHE A 50 -5.17 -11.05 -23.02
N GLU A 51 -4.29 -10.72 -23.96
CA GLU A 51 -4.40 -11.18 -25.36
C GLU A 51 -4.15 -12.68 -25.55
N GLY A 52 -3.69 -13.39 -24.51
CA GLY A 52 -3.49 -14.83 -24.49
C GLY A 52 -4.65 -15.69 -23.96
N GLY A 53 -5.77 -15.13 -23.54
CA GLY A 53 -6.88 -15.91 -22.92
C GLY A 53 -8.24 -15.25 -23.01
N GLU A 54 -9.23 -16.02 -23.42
CA GLU A 54 -10.65 -15.67 -23.61
C GLU A 54 -11.38 -15.26 -22.31
N GLN A 55 -11.02 -14.17 -21.63
CA GLN A 55 -11.92 -13.61 -20.63
C GLN A 55 -11.82 -12.08 -20.55
N ARG A 56 -12.50 -11.41 -21.48
CA ARG A 56 -12.91 -10.01 -21.39
C ARG A 56 -13.96 -9.81 -20.28
N LYS A 57 -13.60 -9.96 -19.02
CA LYS A 57 -14.39 -9.46 -17.92
C LYS A 57 -13.60 -8.36 -17.20
N SER A 58 -13.81 -7.16 -17.76
CA SER A 58 -13.75 -5.85 -17.15
C SER A 58 -12.73 -5.66 -16.00
N LEU A 59 -11.69 -4.86 -16.30
CA LEU A 59 -10.81 -4.19 -15.32
C LEU A 59 -11.60 -3.39 -14.24
N PHE A 60 -12.87 -3.06 -14.48
CA PHE A 60 -13.82 -2.57 -13.48
C PHE A 60 -14.00 -3.56 -12.31
N SER A 61 -13.75 -4.85 -12.52
CA SER A 61 -13.71 -5.87 -11.47
C SER A 61 -12.45 -5.77 -10.62
N MET A 62 -11.34 -5.22 -11.11
CA MET A 62 -10.09 -5.10 -10.33
C MET A 62 -10.22 -4.11 -9.16
N SER A 63 -10.78 -2.93 -9.39
CA SER A 63 -11.05 -1.95 -8.34
C SER A 63 -12.03 -2.51 -7.29
N SER A 64 -13.08 -3.18 -7.74
CA SER A 64 -14.08 -3.84 -6.89
C SER A 64 -13.50 -5.05 -6.14
N PHE A 65 -12.62 -5.82 -6.76
CA PHE A 65 -11.93 -6.97 -6.15
C PHE A 65 -11.03 -6.53 -4.98
N PHE A 66 -10.33 -5.41 -5.16
CA PHE A 66 -9.45 -4.86 -4.12
C PHE A 66 -10.20 -4.10 -3.02
N SER A 67 -11.32 -3.48 -3.36
CA SER A 67 -12.16 -2.75 -2.40
C SER A 67 -12.96 -3.69 -1.49
N SER A 68 -13.42 -4.82 -1.99
CA SER A 68 -14.36 -5.70 -1.28
C SER A 68 -13.73 -6.72 -0.32
N GLY A 69 -12.38 -6.84 -0.27
CA GLY A 69 -11.70 -7.77 0.65
C GLY A 69 -12.06 -9.25 0.44
N ARG A 70 -12.60 -9.61 -0.73
CA ARG A 70 -12.93 -11.00 -1.09
C ARG A 70 -11.68 -11.68 -1.69
N LEU A 71 -10.73 -12.05 -0.85
CA LEU A 71 -9.85 -13.15 -1.16
C LEU A 71 -10.64 -14.45 -0.96
N GLY A 72 -11.41 -14.82 -1.96
CA GLY A 72 -12.00 -16.15 -2.04
C GLY A 72 -10.92 -17.10 -2.52
N PHE A 73 -10.41 -17.94 -1.64
CA PHE A 73 -9.60 -19.11 -2.00
C PHE A 73 -10.47 -20.14 -2.73
N GLY A 74 -10.71 -19.91 -4.01
CA GLY A 74 -11.30 -20.89 -4.92
C GLY A 74 -10.24 -21.33 -5.91
N GLU A 75 -10.23 -22.60 -6.32
CA GLU A 75 -9.20 -23.21 -7.19
C GLU A 75 -8.91 -22.48 -8.52
N THR A 76 -9.77 -21.55 -8.92
CA THR A 76 -9.59 -20.67 -10.10
C THR A 76 -9.02 -19.27 -9.75
N GLY A 77 -8.88 -18.93 -8.45
CA GLY A 77 -8.44 -17.61 -8.00
C GLY A 77 -6.92 -17.41 -8.05
N TYR A 78 -6.15 -18.45 -7.83
CA TYR A 78 -4.68 -18.35 -7.74
C TYR A 78 -3.99 -17.82 -9.00
N VAL A 79 -4.44 -18.27 -10.16
CA VAL A 79 -3.84 -17.85 -11.44
C VAL A 79 -4.09 -16.36 -11.73
N ASN A 80 -5.23 -15.83 -11.28
CA ASN A 80 -5.55 -14.42 -11.42
C ASN A 80 -4.77 -13.53 -10.43
N ASP A 81 -4.51 -14.01 -9.21
CA ASP A 81 -3.82 -13.26 -8.16
C ASP A 81 -2.32 -13.12 -8.46
N ASP A 82 -1.66 -14.16 -8.92
CA ASP A 82 -0.24 -14.14 -9.32
C ASP A 82 0.00 -13.24 -10.53
N MET A 83 -0.90 -13.33 -11.52
CA MET A 83 -0.86 -12.45 -12.71
C MET A 83 -1.03 -11.00 -12.31
N LEU A 84 -1.95 -10.72 -11.39
CA LEU A 84 -2.21 -9.40 -10.88
C LEU A 84 -1.02 -8.84 -10.10
N PHE A 85 -0.39 -9.66 -9.26
CA PHE A 85 0.84 -9.27 -8.56
C PHE A 85 1.97 -8.95 -9.54
N LYS A 86 2.11 -9.73 -10.62
CA LYS A 86 3.10 -9.48 -11.67
C LYS A 86 2.87 -8.13 -12.36
N ILE A 87 1.63 -7.85 -12.78
CA ILE A 87 1.27 -6.55 -13.40
C ILE A 87 1.57 -5.39 -12.46
N GLN A 88 1.13 -5.50 -11.20
CA GLN A 88 1.40 -4.47 -10.19
C GLN A 88 2.89 -4.26 -9.97
N SER A 89 3.67 -5.33 -9.93
CA SER A 89 5.12 -5.25 -9.76
C SER A 89 5.80 -4.51 -10.92
N GLU A 90 5.38 -4.76 -12.16
CA GLU A 90 5.88 -4.05 -13.35
C GLU A 90 5.50 -2.57 -13.33
N VAL A 91 4.25 -2.24 -12.95
CA VAL A 91 3.79 -0.85 -12.82
C VAL A 91 4.57 -0.10 -11.74
N ILE A 92 4.77 -0.72 -10.58
CA ILE A 92 5.51 -0.13 -9.46
C ILE A 92 6.96 0.16 -9.86
N ARG A 93 7.65 -0.77 -10.53
CA ARG A 93 9.00 -0.55 -11.03
C ARG A 93 9.06 0.59 -12.05
N ASN A 94 8.13 0.61 -13.00
CA ASN A 94 8.04 1.69 -13.99
C ASN A 94 7.81 3.07 -13.36
N ILE A 95 6.98 3.16 -12.31
CA ILE A 95 6.77 4.41 -11.58
C ILE A 95 8.09 4.85 -10.92
N ALA A 96 8.78 3.95 -10.23
CA ALA A 96 10.04 4.25 -9.55
C ALA A 96 11.18 4.65 -10.51
N GLU A 97 11.19 4.11 -11.73
CA GLU A 97 12.16 4.48 -12.76
C GLU A 97 11.91 5.88 -13.35
N LYS A 98 10.64 6.28 -13.47
CA LYS A 98 10.24 7.53 -14.11
C LYS A 98 10.46 8.78 -13.26
N GLY A 99 10.46 8.66 -11.93
CA GLY A 99 10.62 9.82 -11.07
C GLY A 99 10.37 9.53 -9.59
N ASP A 100 10.30 10.60 -8.80
CA ASP A 100 9.98 10.53 -7.39
C ASP A 100 8.55 9.99 -7.18
N ALA A 101 8.38 9.12 -6.19
CA ALA A 101 7.08 8.50 -5.94
C ALA A 101 6.90 8.08 -4.48
N ILE A 102 5.66 8.15 -3.98
CA ILE A 102 5.24 7.54 -2.74
C ILE A 102 4.27 6.42 -3.07
N ILE A 103 4.60 5.18 -2.66
CA ILE A 103 3.80 4.00 -2.99
C ILE A 103 3.18 3.44 -1.72
N VAL A 104 1.86 3.25 -1.72
CA VAL A 104 1.12 2.87 -0.52
C VAL A 104 0.75 1.39 -0.55
N GLY A 105 1.54 0.57 0.12
CA GLY A 105 1.37 -0.89 0.26
C GLY A 105 1.78 -1.68 -0.98
N ARG A 106 1.07 -2.78 -1.27
CA ARG A 106 1.30 -3.66 -2.43
C ARG A 106 2.68 -4.32 -2.48
N CYS A 107 3.27 -4.55 -1.31
CA CYS A 107 4.61 -5.12 -1.22
C CYS A 107 5.67 -4.28 -1.99
N ALA A 108 5.47 -2.94 -2.07
CA ALA A 108 6.37 -2.09 -2.83
C ALA A 108 7.80 -2.11 -2.26
N ASP A 109 7.93 -2.19 -0.94
CA ASP A 109 9.18 -2.44 -0.21
C ASP A 109 9.91 -3.68 -0.74
N TYR A 110 9.20 -4.79 -0.94
CA TYR A 110 9.77 -6.02 -1.49
C TYR A 110 10.03 -5.94 -3.00
N ILE A 111 9.11 -5.33 -3.76
CA ILE A 111 9.23 -5.21 -5.23
C ILE A 111 10.43 -4.34 -5.62
N LEU A 112 10.70 -3.29 -4.82
CA LEU A 112 11.75 -2.31 -5.05
C LEU A 112 12.99 -2.50 -4.16
N ARG A 113 13.15 -3.66 -3.52
CA ARG A 113 14.25 -3.96 -2.58
C ARG A 113 15.65 -3.79 -3.14
N ASP A 114 15.79 -3.78 -4.46
CA ASP A 114 17.06 -3.54 -5.16
C ASP A 114 17.34 -2.05 -5.37
N LEU A 115 16.42 -1.16 -4.97
CA LEU A 115 16.57 0.29 -5.01
C LEU A 115 16.74 0.85 -3.59
N ASP A 116 17.42 2.00 -3.49
CA ASP A 116 17.56 2.71 -2.21
C ASP A 116 16.27 3.51 -1.89
N CYS A 117 15.23 2.79 -1.45
CA CYS A 117 13.95 3.35 -1.05
C CYS A 117 13.92 3.67 0.43
N LEU A 118 13.01 4.57 0.84
CA LEU A 118 12.63 4.75 2.24
C LEU A 118 11.41 3.87 2.54
N ASP A 119 11.62 2.82 3.33
CA ASP A 119 10.57 1.86 3.70
C ASP A 119 9.99 2.20 5.07
N VAL A 120 8.73 2.60 5.11
CA VAL A 120 8.04 3.06 6.32
C VAL A 120 6.84 2.17 6.63
N PHE A 121 6.62 1.85 7.91
CA PHE A 121 5.41 1.21 8.39
C PHE A 121 4.67 2.09 9.40
N VAL A 122 3.41 2.45 9.09
CA VAL A 122 2.56 3.27 9.96
C VAL A 122 1.59 2.39 10.72
N CYS A 123 1.73 2.37 12.04
CA CYS A 123 0.85 1.67 12.96
C CYS A 123 0.10 2.63 13.88
N ALA A 124 -0.81 2.10 14.69
CA ALA A 124 -1.42 2.78 15.82
C ALA A 124 -2.09 1.76 16.77
N PRO A 125 -2.29 2.08 18.05
CA PRO A 125 -3.04 1.25 18.98
C PRO A 125 -4.45 0.94 18.51
N MET A 126 -4.98 -0.21 18.93
CA MET A 126 -6.29 -0.70 18.49
C MET A 126 -7.40 0.32 18.78
N GLU A 127 -7.41 0.87 20.00
CA GLU A 127 -8.42 1.83 20.47
C GLU A 127 -8.43 3.11 19.61
N TYR A 128 -7.25 3.62 19.29
CA TYR A 128 -7.11 4.80 18.43
C TYR A 128 -7.66 4.54 17.03
N ARG A 129 -7.36 3.37 16.46
CA ARG A 129 -7.82 2.98 15.12
C ARG A 129 -9.35 2.80 15.09
N ILE A 130 -9.95 2.19 16.13
CA ILE A 130 -11.40 2.07 16.28
C ILE A 130 -12.03 3.46 16.33
N GLN A 131 -11.54 4.35 17.20
CA GLN A 131 -12.06 5.71 17.32
C GLN A 131 -12.05 6.46 15.98
N ARG A 132 -10.97 6.32 15.21
CA ARG A 132 -10.88 6.93 13.87
C ARG A 132 -11.95 6.42 12.92
N LEU A 133 -12.22 5.12 12.91
CA LEU A 133 -13.24 4.54 12.03
C LEU A 133 -14.65 4.94 12.46
N VAL A 134 -14.92 4.97 13.76
CA VAL A 134 -16.18 5.48 14.31
C VAL A 134 -16.40 6.94 13.90
N GLN A 135 -15.39 7.79 14.05
CA GLN A 135 -15.48 9.22 13.75
C GLN A 135 -15.59 9.53 12.25
N ASN A 136 -14.84 8.80 11.41
CA ASN A 136 -14.73 9.14 9.99
C ASN A 136 -15.72 8.37 9.12
N GLU A 137 -16.11 7.16 9.50
CA GLU A 137 -16.96 6.27 8.72
C GLU A 137 -18.33 6.01 9.37
N GLY A 138 -18.54 6.49 10.62
CA GLY A 138 -19.79 6.32 11.34
C GLY A 138 -20.09 4.88 11.76
N LEU A 139 -19.06 4.02 11.82
CA LEU A 139 -19.21 2.61 12.18
C LEU A 139 -19.45 2.46 13.69
N ASP A 140 -20.16 1.39 14.06
CA ASP A 140 -20.19 0.92 15.45
C ASP A 140 -18.79 0.44 15.88
N PRO A 141 -18.38 0.60 17.16
CA PRO A 141 -17.05 0.18 17.63
C PRO A 141 -16.73 -1.31 17.37
N ASP A 142 -17.69 -2.21 17.57
CA ASP A 142 -17.49 -3.65 17.35
C ASP A 142 -17.36 -3.96 15.84
N GLU A 143 -18.15 -3.29 15.00
CA GLU A 143 -18.03 -3.36 13.55
C GLU A 143 -16.66 -2.82 13.06
N ALA A 144 -16.21 -1.71 13.64
CA ALA A 144 -14.92 -1.12 13.33
C ALA A 144 -13.77 -2.08 13.68
N GLU A 145 -13.80 -2.71 14.86
CA GLU A 145 -12.81 -3.69 15.28
C GLU A 145 -12.81 -4.92 14.35
N ALA A 146 -13.99 -5.48 14.06
CA ALA A 146 -14.11 -6.63 13.17
C ALA A 146 -13.60 -6.33 11.76
N LEU A 147 -13.91 -5.14 11.24
CA LEU A 147 -13.41 -4.66 9.94
C LEU A 147 -11.88 -4.53 9.94
N MET A 148 -11.31 -3.91 10.98
CA MET A 148 -9.86 -3.75 11.11
C MET A 148 -9.13 -5.10 11.13
N ARG A 149 -9.57 -6.02 11.98
CA ARG A 149 -8.99 -7.36 12.08
C ARG A 149 -9.04 -8.10 10.74
N ARG A 150 -10.16 -7.99 10.03
CA ARG A 150 -10.32 -8.58 8.69
C ARG A 150 -9.37 -7.97 7.68
N LYS A 151 -9.31 -6.63 7.62
CA LYS A 151 -8.46 -5.91 6.65
C LYS A 151 -6.98 -6.13 6.91
N ASP A 152 -6.56 -6.14 8.17
CA ASP A 152 -5.16 -6.39 8.53
C ASP A 152 -4.75 -7.84 8.22
N ARG A 153 -5.58 -8.85 8.54
CA ARG A 153 -5.33 -10.24 8.12
C ARG A 153 -5.20 -10.40 6.62
N THR A 154 -6.04 -9.70 5.84
CA THR A 154 -5.96 -9.72 4.39
C THR A 154 -4.62 -9.15 3.90
N ARG A 155 -4.17 -8.04 4.48
CA ARG A 155 -2.87 -7.43 4.13
C ARG A 155 -1.70 -8.31 4.53
N GLU A 156 -1.75 -8.87 5.73
CA GLU A 156 -0.76 -9.80 6.25
C GLU A 156 -0.64 -11.03 5.36
N ALA A 157 -1.76 -11.70 5.05
CA ALA A 157 -1.78 -12.88 4.19
C ALA A 157 -1.19 -12.58 2.80
N TYR A 158 -1.58 -11.44 2.19
CA TYR A 158 -1.07 -11.02 0.90
C TYR A 158 0.44 -10.75 0.95
N TYR A 159 0.90 -9.96 1.92
CA TYR A 159 2.31 -9.62 2.08
C TYR A 159 3.16 -10.87 2.32
N ASN A 160 2.78 -11.69 3.31
CA ASN A 160 3.54 -12.87 3.70
C ASN A 160 3.62 -13.89 2.54
N PHE A 161 2.56 -14.03 1.73
CA PHE A 161 2.53 -14.92 0.58
C PHE A 161 3.53 -14.50 -0.50
N TYR A 162 3.53 -13.21 -0.89
CA TYR A 162 4.36 -12.74 -2.01
C TYR A 162 5.79 -12.38 -1.61
N THR A 163 6.05 -12.06 -0.36
CA THR A 163 7.39 -11.64 0.09
C THR A 163 8.13 -12.73 0.86
N PHE A 164 7.42 -13.78 1.29
CA PHE A 164 7.92 -14.78 2.25
C PHE A 164 8.42 -14.15 3.56
N GLY A 165 8.00 -12.91 3.82
CA GLY A 165 8.35 -12.13 5.00
C GLY A 165 7.23 -12.12 6.03
N ALA A 166 7.32 -11.23 7.02
CA ALA A 166 6.30 -11.01 8.05
C ALA A 166 5.83 -9.56 8.00
N TRP A 167 4.54 -9.35 7.64
CA TRP A 167 3.95 -8.03 7.53
C TRP A 167 4.02 -7.25 8.84
N GLY A 168 4.47 -6.00 8.78
CA GLY A 168 4.57 -5.12 9.94
C GLY A 168 5.71 -5.45 10.91
N LYS A 169 6.58 -6.42 10.58
CA LYS A 169 7.75 -6.72 11.37
C LYS A 169 8.79 -5.63 11.20
N ALA A 170 9.29 -5.07 12.30
CA ALA A 170 10.11 -3.85 12.31
C ALA A 170 11.39 -3.95 11.46
N ASP A 171 11.98 -5.13 11.35
CA ASP A 171 13.21 -5.36 10.59
C ASP A 171 13.01 -5.37 9.06
N ASN A 172 11.76 -5.29 8.58
CA ASN A 172 11.46 -5.12 7.16
C ASN A 172 11.39 -3.64 6.72
N TYR A 173 11.52 -2.70 7.67
CA TYR A 173 11.30 -1.28 7.39
C TYR A 173 12.42 -0.42 7.99
N ASP A 174 12.75 0.69 7.33
CA ASP A 174 13.70 1.68 7.88
C ASP A 174 13.09 2.44 9.07
N LEU A 175 11.76 2.63 9.06
CA LEU A 175 11.04 3.35 10.10
C LEU A 175 9.67 2.73 10.36
N CYS A 176 9.42 2.31 11.62
CA CYS A 176 8.08 1.99 12.11
C CYS A 176 7.61 3.12 13.04
N ILE A 177 6.44 3.70 12.76
CA ILE A 177 5.96 4.88 13.48
C ILE A 177 4.51 4.76 13.90
N ASP A 178 4.22 5.12 15.16
CA ASP A 178 2.87 5.21 15.71
C ASP A 178 2.28 6.60 15.41
N SER A 179 1.28 6.61 14.53
CA SER A 179 0.61 7.84 14.10
C SER A 179 -0.32 8.45 15.16
N SER A 180 -0.64 7.71 16.22
CA SER A 180 -1.50 8.22 17.30
C SER A 180 -0.81 9.26 18.18
N ILE A 181 0.52 9.26 18.20
CA ILE A 181 1.33 10.14 19.06
C ILE A 181 1.39 11.57 18.51
N LEU A 182 1.64 11.70 17.20
CA LEU A 182 1.86 13.00 16.55
C LEU A 182 0.74 13.40 15.59
N GLY A 183 -0.27 12.55 15.42
CA GLY A 183 -1.30 12.74 14.40
C GLY A 183 -0.73 12.63 12.97
N ILE A 184 -1.55 12.93 11.97
CA ILE A 184 -1.19 12.75 10.57
C ILE A 184 -0.02 13.66 10.16
N ASP A 185 -0.13 14.96 10.42
CA ASP A 185 0.85 15.94 9.98
C ASP A 185 2.20 15.79 10.68
N GLY A 186 2.19 15.58 12.02
CA GLY A 186 3.43 15.37 12.78
C GLY A 186 4.12 14.06 12.41
N THR A 187 3.35 12.99 12.12
CA THR A 187 3.90 11.74 11.61
C THR A 187 4.56 11.93 10.24
N ALA A 188 3.93 12.72 9.36
CA ALA A 188 4.50 13.03 8.05
C ALA A 188 5.82 13.83 8.19
N ASP A 189 5.87 14.81 9.11
CA ASP A 189 7.10 15.57 9.38
C ASP A 189 8.24 14.70 9.90
N CYS A 190 7.93 13.75 10.81
CA CYS A 190 8.91 12.77 11.30
C CYS A 190 9.47 11.90 10.17
N ILE A 191 8.62 11.41 9.26
CA ILE A 191 9.05 10.60 8.13
C ILE A 191 9.99 11.39 7.21
N ILE A 192 9.65 12.66 6.93
CA ILE A 192 10.46 13.53 6.09
C ILE A 192 11.82 13.83 6.75
N ASP A 193 11.82 14.19 8.03
CA ASP A 193 13.08 14.47 8.76
C ASP A 193 13.97 13.22 8.82
N PHE A 194 13.41 12.07 9.16
CA PHE A 194 14.12 10.80 9.16
C PHE A 194 14.72 10.49 7.77
N GLY A 195 13.91 10.59 6.71
CA GLY A 195 14.36 10.29 5.35
C GLY A 195 15.47 11.23 4.86
N ARG A 196 15.40 12.52 5.23
CA ARG A 196 16.47 13.50 4.94
C ARG A 196 17.76 13.17 5.67
N ARG A 197 17.69 12.83 6.95
CA ARG A 197 18.86 12.42 7.75
C ARG A 197 19.47 11.10 7.27
N ALA A 198 18.64 10.18 6.80
CA ALA A 198 19.07 8.93 6.19
C ALA A 198 19.63 9.09 4.77
N GLY A 199 19.53 10.29 4.16
CA GLY A 199 19.96 10.55 2.79
C GLY A 199 19.03 9.98 1.71
N LYS A 200 17.85 9.50 2.10
CA LYS A 200 16.84 8.88 1.20
C LYS A 200 15.81 9.87 0.63
N ILE A 201 15.71 11.08 1.21
CA ILE A 201 14.89 12.21 0.74
C ILE A 201 15.81 13.40 0.49
N ARG A 202 15.66 14.01 -0.67
CA ARG A 202 16.42 15.21 -1.08
C ARG A 202 15.71 16.51 -0.72
#